data_88d9a44ee45900f367452d6a6fd460f3
#
_entry.id   88d9a44ee45900f367452d6a6fd460f3
#
_cell.length_a   1.000
_cell.length_b   1.000
_cell.length_c   1.000
_cell.angle_alpha   90.00
_cell.angle_beta   90.00
_cell.angle_gamma   90.00
#
_symmetry.space_group_name_H-M   'P 1'
#
loop_
_entity.id
_entity.type
_entity.pdbx_description
1 polymer ?
#
loop_
_entity_poly.entity_id
_entity_poly.type
_entity_poly.pdbx_seq_one_letter_code
_entity_poly.pdbx_strand_id
1 'polypeptide(L)'
;QVPKAVMEAVKKKFPDATAESASKGVEDGQPFFDVQVKLKARNAWVTCDPQGHILSVDREISFQELPKAVAGAISKKYPKAAIRGVNEIVEGPETVYDLALTFNGKKLIAIFEANGKFVEESADDEP
;
A
#
# COMPACT_ATOMS: atom_id res chain seq x y z
N GLN A 1 -7.72 -18.43 12.64
CA GLN A 1 -6.88 -18.03 13.77
C GLN A 1 -5.50 -17.58 13.28
N VAL A 2 -5.09 -16.40 13.69
CA VAL A 2 -3.81 -15.83 13.23
C VAL A 2 -2.67 -16.39 14.09
N PRO A 3 -1.63 -16.95 13.48
CA PRO A 3 -0.49 -17.46 14.24
C PRO A 3 0.16 -16.38 15.09
N LYS A 4 0.67 -16.79 16.26
CA LYS A 4 1.37 -15.88 17.14
C LYS A 4 2.56 -15.21 16.48
N ALA A 5 3.29 -15.96 15.64
CA ALA A 5 4.44 -15.41 14.90
C ALA A 5 4.05 -14.24 14.00
N VAL A 6 2.87 -14.31 13.38
CA VAL A 6 2.36 -13.23 12.53
C VAL A 6 2.09 -11.99 13.36
N MET A 7 1.39 -12.13 14.48
CA MET A 7 1.07 -10.98 15.33
C MET A 7 2.32 -10.37 15.94
N GLU A 8 3.31 -11.19 16.26
CA GLU A 8 4.58 -10.68 16.78
C GLU A 8 5.33 -9.87 15.74
N ALA A 9 5.32 -10.35 14.48
CA ALA A 9 5.97 -9.64 13.38
C ALA A 9 5.32 -8.28 13.13
N VAL A 10 3.98 -8.24 13.14
CA VAL A 10 3.22 -7.01 12.94
C VAL A 10 3.52 -6.02 14.07
N LYS A 11 3.54 -6.49 15.31
CA LYS A 11 3.81 -5.62 16.45
C LYS A 11 5.23 -5.08 16.42
N LYS A 12 6.18 -5.89 15.98
CA LYS A 12 7.57 -5.46 15.85
C LYS A 12 7.72 -4.39 14.77
N LYS A 13 7.01 -4.55 13.66
CA LYS A 13 7.07 -3.59 12.55
C LYS A 13 6.40 -2.27 12.91
N PHE A 14 5.26 -2.34 13.60
CA PHE A 14 4.47 -1.16 13.97
C PHE A 14 4.13 -1.23 15.47
N PRO A 15 5.08 -0.92 16.34
CA PRO A 15 4.85 -1.10 17.80
C PRO A 15 3.73 -0.24 18.38
N ASP A 16 3.45 0.90 17.75
CA ASP A 16 2.42 1.82 18.26
C ASP A 16 1.08 1.65 17.57
N ALA A 17 0.95 0.65 16.69
CA ALA A 17 -0.27 0.45 15.93
C ALA A 17 -1.22 -0.47 16.66
N THR A 18 -2.51 -0.34 16.33
CA THR A 18 -3.56 -1.23 16.82
C THR A 18 -3.97 -2.15 15.67
N ALA A 19 -3.89 -3.45 15.90
CA ALA A 19 -4.37 -4.42 14.93
C ALA A 19 -5.89 -4.41 14.92
N GLU A 20 -6.51 -4.16 13.77
CA GLU A 20 -7.95 -4.01 13.67
C GLU A 20 -8.64 -5.22 13.07
N SER A 21 -8.00 -5.90 12.14
CA SER A 21 -8.58 -7.07 11.51
C SER A 21 -7.47 -7.92 10.92
N ALA A 22 -7.79 -9.18 10.68
CA ALA A 22 -6.86 -10.10 10.03
C ALA A 22 -7.64 -11.06 9.17
N SER A 23 -7.08 -11.42 8.03
CA SER A 23 -7.69 -12.41 7.16
C SER A 23 -6.62 -13.37 6.67
N LYS A 24 -7.07 -14.56 6.26
CA LYS A 24 -6.20 -15.59 5.73
C LYS A 24 -6.52 -15.80 4.26
N GLY A 25 -5.48 -15.93 3.45
CA GLY A 25 -5.64 -16.24 2.05
C GLY A 25 -4.66 -17.30 1.62
N VAL A 26 -4.78 -17.72 0.36
CA VAL A 26 -3.86 -18.68 -0.24
C VAL A 26 -3.49 -18.16 -1.61
N GLU A 27 -2.20 -18.13 -1.90
CA GLU A 27 -1.70 -17.72 -3.20
C GLU A 27 -0.68 -18.75 -3.67
N ASP A 28 -0.88 -19.32 -4.85
CA ASP A 28 -0.02 -20.37 -5.40
C ASP A 28 0.14 -21.54 -4.44
N GLY A 29 -0.94 -21.90 -3.75
CA GLY A 29 -0.92 -23.00 -2.79
C GLY A 29 -0.29 -22.67 -1.45
N GLN A 30 0.19 -21.45 -1.27
CA GLN A 30 0.85 -21.02 -0.03
C GLN A 30 -0.09 -20.13 0.80
N PRO A 31 -0.26 -20.44 2.09
CA PRO A 31 -1.09 -19.59 2.93
C PRO A 31 -0.39 -18.30 3.30
N PHE A 32 -1.18 -17.24 3.46
CA PHE A 32 -0.68 -15.98 3.97
C PHE A 32 -1.71 -15.37 4.91
N PHE A 33 -1.27 -14.41 5.71
CA PHE A 33 -2.13 -13.66 6.62
C PHE A 33 -1.95 -12.18 6.34
N ASP A 34 -3.07 -11.47 6.24
CA ASP A 34 -3.10 -10.05 5.96
C ASP A 34 -3.69 -9.38 7.19
N VAL A 35 -2.90 -8.52 7.85
CA VAL A 35 -3.31 -7.88 9.08
C VAL A 35 -3.44 -6.39 8.85
N GLN A 36 -4.63 -5.85 9.09
CA GLN A 36 -4.84 -4.41 9.02
C GLN A 36 -4.54 -3.79 10.37
N VAL A 37 -3.71 -2.76 10.37
CA VAL A 37 -3.36 -2.03 11.58
C VAL A 37 -3.68 -0.56 11.39
N LYS A 38 -3.90 0.13 12.50
CA LYS A 38 -4.15 1.57 12.49
C LYS A 38 -3.05 2.29 13.24
N LEU A 39 -2.46 3.29 12.58
CA LEU A 39 -1.41 4.15 13.11
C LEU A 39 -1.97 5.56 13.16
N LYS A 40 -2.47 5.99 14.34
CA LYS A 40 -3.14 7.28 14.46
C LYS A 40 -4.33 7.33 13.48
N ALA A 41 -4.27 8.16 12.46
CA ALA A 41 -5.36 8.32 11.51
C ALA A 41 -5.12 7.57 10.20
N ARG A 42 -4.08 6.76 10.11
CA ARG A 42 -3.70 6.09 8.87
C ARG A 42 -3.80 4.59 9.00
N ASN A 43 -4.11 3.93 7.90
CA ASN A 43 -4.17 2.47 7.85
C ASN A 43 -2.92 1.91 7.22
N ALA A 44 -2.54 0.70 7.64
CA ALA A 44 -1.51 -0.08 6.98
C ALA A 44 -1.95 -1.54 6.98
N TRP A 45 -1.45 -2.28 6.02
CA TRP A 45 -1.75 -3.71 5.88
C TRP A 45 -0.43 -4.45 5.79
N VAL A 46 -0.25 -5.43 6.67
CA VAL A 46 0.98 -6.23 6.70
C VAL A 46 0.62 -7.64 6.28
N THR A 47 1.27 -8.14 5.23
CA THR A 47 1.05 -9.49 4.74
C THR A 47 2.22 -10.37 5.16
N CYS A 48 1.93 -11.47 5.84
CA CYS A 48 2.94 -12.38 6.38
C CYS A 48 2.69 -13.81 5.97
N ASP A 49 3.75 -14.60 5.93
CA ASP A 49 3.58 -16.06 5.87
C ASP A 49 3.27 -16.57 7.28
N PRO A 50 2.87 -17.85 7.44
CA PRO A 50 2.50 -18.37 8.77
C PRO A 50 3.64 -18.36 9.79
N GLN A 51 4.89 -18.28 9.34
CA GLN A 51 6.05 -18.23 10.24
C GLN A 51 6.35 -16.80 10.70
N GLY A 52 5.61 -15.80 10.21
CA GLY A 52 5.82 -14.42 10.61
C GLY A 52 6.80 -13.64 9.75
N HIS A 53 7.16 -14.17 8.58
CA HIS A 53 7.98 -13.41 7.64
C HIS A 53 7.08 -12.42 6.92
N ILE A 54 7.48 -11.16 6.91
CA ILE A 54 6.71 -10.11 6.24
C ILE A 54 6.96 -10.19 4.75
N LEU A 55 5.88 -10.39 3.98
CA LEU A 55 5.94 -10.49 2.52
C LEU A 55 5.73 -9.12 1.88
N SER A 56 4.83 -8.32 2.43
CA SER A 56 4.61 -6.97 1.92
C SER A 56 4.01 -6.08 3.00
N VAL A 57 4.20 -4.77 2.82
CA VAL A 57 3.60 -3.75 3.68
C VAL A 57 2.99 -2.70 2.77
N ASP A 58 1.68 -2.47 2.93
CA ASP A 58 0.94 -1.46 2.19
C ASP A 58 0.48 -0.44 3.22
N ARG A 59 0.86 0.83 3.06
CA ARG A 59 0.45 1.84 4.03
C ARG A 59 0.03 3.13 3.35
N GLU A 60 -0.95 3.78 3.96
CA GLU A 60 -1.40 5.09 3.51
C GLU A 60 -0.33 6.14 3.84
N ILE A 61 -0.05 7.01 2.89
CA ILE A 61 0.86 8.14 3.10
C ILE A 61 0.21 9.39 2.52
N SER A 62 0.75 10.55 2.86
CA SER A 62 0.30 11.80 2.26
C SER A 62 1.08 12.03 0.96
N PHE A 63 0.52 12.87 0.08
CA PHE A 63 1.18 13.22 -1.17
C PHE A 63 2.55 13.84 -0.92
N GLN A 64 2.67 14.62 0.15
CA GLN A 64 3.94 15.29 0.49
C GLN A 64 5.04 14.32 0.90
N GLU A 65 4.67 13.09 1.25
CA GLU A 65 5.66 12.07 1.63
C GLU A 65 6.21 11.30 0.45
N LEU A 66 5.68 11.53 -0.75
CA LEU A 66 6.18 10.86 -1.95
C LEU A 66 7.60 11.30 -2.29
N PRO A 67 8.44 10.40 -2.86
CA PRO A 67 9.70 10.82 -3.42
C PRO A 67 9.49 11.89 -4.49
N LYS A 68 10.44 12.81 -4.59
CA LYS A 68 10.33 13.91 -5.56
C LYS A 68 10.17 13.39 -7.00
N ALA A 69 10.84 12.30 -7.33
CA ALA A 69 10.74 11.71 -8.66
C ALA A 69 9.32 11.25 -8.97
N VAL A 70 8.63 10.68 -7.97
CA VAL A 70 7.26 10.23 -8.14
C VAL A 70 6.32 11.41 -8.25
N ALA A 71 6.44 12.38 -7.33
CA ALA A 71 5.59 13.57 -7.36
C ALA A 71 5.73 14.32 -8.67
N GLY A 72 6.96 14.46 -9.18
CA GLY A 72 7.22 15.11 -10.45
C GLY A 72 6.60 14.37 -11.64
N ALA A 73 6.71 13.04 -11.62
CA ALA A 73 6.13 12.21 -12.69
C ALA A 73 4.61 12.32 -12.71
N ILE A 74 3.98 12.35 -11.54
CA ILE A 74 2.54 12.50 -11.43
C ILE A 74 2.09 13.85 -12.00
N SER A 75 2.78 14.93 -11.62
CA SER A 75 2.43 16.27 -12.10
C SER A 75 2.58 16.38 -13.62
N LYS A 76 3.55 15.66 -14.18
CA LYS A 76 3.77 15.66 -15.62
C LYS A 76 2.70 14.89 -16.37
N LYS A 77 2.37 13.70 -15.86
CA LYS A 77 1.42 12.81 -16.54
C LYS A 77 -0.02 13.21 -16.31
N TYR A 78 -0.33 13.72 -15.12
CA TYR A 78 -1.69 14.09 -14.73
C TYR A 78 -1.73 15.52 -14.20
N PRO A 79 -1.48 16.52 -15.06
CA PRO A 79 -1.46 17.91 -14.60
C PRO A 79 -2.81 18.32 -14.03
N LYS A 80 -2.78 18.96 -12.86
CA LYS A 80 -3.97 19.45 -12.16
C LYS A 80 -4.93 18.35 -11.69
N ALA A 81 -4.46 17.10 -11.62
CA ALA A 81 -5.30 16.03 -11.10
C ALA A 81 -5.58 16.23 -9.60
N ALA A 82 -6.75 15.79 -9.16
CA ALA A 82 -7.07 15.76 -7.73
C ALA A 82 -6.63 14.40 -7.19
N ILE A 83 -5.75 14.43 -6.20
CA ILE A 83 -5.24 13.20 -5.58
C ILE A 83 -6.18 12.82 -4.45
N ARG A 84 -6.79 11.62 -4.54
CA ARG A 84 -7.73 11.14 -3.53
C ARG A 84 -7.09 10.27 -2.49
N GLY A 85 -5.98 9.63 -2.80
CA GLY A 85 -5.27 8.81 -1.83
C GLY A 85 -3.95 8.32 -2.40
N VAL A 86 -3.02 8.02 -1.52
CA VAL A 86 -1.69 7.52 -1.89
C VAL A 86 -1.33 6.38 -0.96
N ASN A 87 -0.87 5.28 -1.53
CA ASN A 87 -0.36 4.15 -0.75
C ASN A 87 1.07 3.84 -1.18
N GLU A 88 1.91 3.53 -0.20
CA GLU A 88 3.24 3.01 -0.45
C GLU A 88 3.20 1.51 -0.25
N ILE A 89 3.63 0.75 -1.24
CA ILE A 89 3.62 -0.72 -1.19
C ILE A 89 5.06 -1.21 -1.29
N VAL A 90 5.52 -1.85 -0.22
CA VAL A 90 6.86 -2.43 -0.17
C VAL A 90 6.72 -3.94 -0.21
N GLU A 91 7.28 -4.57 -1.23
CA GLU A 91 7.23 -6.00 -1.42
C GLU A 91 8.63 -6.50 -1.72
N GLY A 92 9.25 -7.14 -0.73
CA GLY A 92 10.65 -7.54 -0.85
C GLY A 92 11.53 -6.33 -1.08
N PRO A 93 12.40 -6.35 -2.10
CA PRO A 93 13.26 -5.21 -2.39
C PRO A 93 12.58 -4.11 -3.20
N GLU A 94 11.33 -4.32 -3.62
CA GLU A 94 10.65 -3.38 -4.50
C GLU A 94 9.68 -2.49 -3.72
N THR A 95 9.63 -1.23 -4.13
CA THR A 95 8.68 -0.25 -3.59
C THR A 95 7.96 0.41 -4.75
N VAL A 96 6.62 0.41 -4.69
CA VAL A 96 5.80 1.12 -5.67
C VAL A 96 4.82 2.01 -4.93
N TYR A 97 4.26 2.96 -5.65
CA TYR A 97 3.29 3.91 -5.12
C TYR A 97 2.03 3.82 -5.95
N ASP A 98 0.93 3.65 -5.25
CA ASP A 98 -0.40 3.46 -5.82
C ASP A 98 -1.21 4.71 -5.48
N LEU A 99 -1.71 5.39 -6.51
CA LEU A 99 -2.46 6.63 -6.32
C LEU A 99 -3.85 6.52 -6.87
N ALA A 100 -4.82 6.93 -6.06
CA ALA A 100 -6.18 7.14 -6.52
C ALA A 100 -6.31 8.61 -6.87
N LEU A 101 -6.68 8.93 -8.10
CA LEU A 101 -6.78 10.32 -8.54
C LEU A 101 -7.96 10.53 -9.48
N THR A 102 -8.35 11.79 -9.62
CA THR A 102 -9.36 12.20 -10.58
C THR A 102 -8.69 13.13 -11.58
N PHE A 103 -8.75 12.76 -12.85
CA PHE A 103 -8.10 13.51 -13.92
C PHE A 103 -9.07 13.63 -15.08
N ASN A 104 -9.33 14.85 -15.50
CA ASN A 104 -10.29 15.14 -16.58
C ASN A 104 -11.65 14.47 -16.34
N GLY A 105 -12.11 14.49 -15.09
CA GLY A 105 -13.40 13.93 -14.70
C GLY A 105 -13.43 12.44 -14.54
N LYS A 106 -12.30 11.75 -14.72
CA LYS A 106 -12.22 10.30 -14.61
C LYS A 106 -11.49 9.90 -13.34
N LYS A 107 -12.02 8.88 -12.66
CA LYS A 107 -11.36 8.29 -11.49
C LYS A 107 -10.42 7.20 -11.94
N LEU A 108 -9.16 7.33 -11.58
CA LEU A 108 -8.10 6.44 -12.03
C LEU A 108 -7.26 5.97 -10.86
N ILE A 109 -6.65 4.79 -11.03
CA ILE A 109 -5.59 4.30 -10.15
C ILE A 109 -4.33 4.25 -11.00
N ALA A 110 -3.28 4.92 -10.54
CA ALA A 110 -1.99 4.95 -11.24
C ALA A 110 -0.91 4.40 -10.34
N ILE A 111 0.00 3.62 -10.91
CA ILE A 111 1.09 3.01 -10.15
C ILE A 111 2.42 3.48 -10.72
N PHE A 112 3.31 3.91 -9.81
CA PHE A 112 4.65 4.39 -10.16
C PHE A 112 5.70 3.70 -9.30
N GLU A 113 6.87 3.45 -9.89
CA GLU A 113 8.04 3.00 -9.13
C GLU A 113 8.65 4.17 -8.37
N ALA A 114 9.48 3.86 -7.38
CA ALA A 114 10.09 4.88 -6.53
C ALA A 114 10.96 5.89 -7.29
N ASN A 115 11.47 5.49 -8.46
CA ASN A 115 12.26 6.39 -9.31
C ASN A 115 11.40 7.28 -10.21
N GLY A 116 10.07 7.17 -10.11
CA GLY A 116 9.15 7.95 -10.90
C GLY A 116 8.69 7.28 -12.19
N LYS A 117 9.16 6.05 -12.45
CA LYS A 117 8.75 5.34 -13.65
C LYS A 117 7.29 4.91 -13.56
N PHE A 118 6.50 5.25 -14.58
CA PHE A 118 5.10 4.85 -14.65
C PHE A 118 5.00 3.35 -14.91
N VAL A 119 4.13 2.67 -14.15
CA VAL A 119 3.94 1.23 -14.30
C VAL A 119 2.65 0.93 -15.05
N GLU A 120 1.52 1.40 -14.51
CA GLU A 120 0.23 1.14 -15.15
C GLU A 120 -0.85 2.09 -14.63
N GLU A 121 -1.93 2.14 -15.38
CA GLU A 121 -3.11 2.92 -15.04
C GLU A 121 -4.33 2.05 -15.25
N SER A 122 -5.29 2.15 -14.35
CA SER A 122 -6.55 1.44 -14.48
C SER A 122 -7.69 2.34 -14.04
N ALA A 123 -8.90 1.99 -14.47
CA ALA A 123 -10.08 2.72 -14.02
C ALA A 123 -10.35 2.37 -12.56
N ASP A 124 -10.72 3.38 -11.78
CA ASP A 124 -11.13 3.17 -10.39
C ASP A 124 -12.65 3.03 -10.41
N ASP A 125 -13.10 1.78 -10.41
CA ASP A 125 -14.53 1.46 -10.53
C ASP A 125 -15.25 1.44 -9.19
N GLU A 126 -14.57 1.79 -8.12
CA GLU A 126 -15.21 1.80 -6.81
C GLU A 126 -16.24 2.92 -6.72
N PRO A 127 -17.42 2.61 -6.15
CA PRO A 127 -18.48 3.62 -6.05
C PRO A 127 -18.17 4.74 -5.07
#